data_6fd27430a6a6444e1a5428015ac673e6
#
_entry.id   6fd27430a6a6444e1a5428015ac673e6
#
_cell.length_a   1.000
_cell.length_b   1.000
_cell.length_c   1.000
_cell.angle_alpha   90.00
_cell.angle_beta   90.00
_cell.angle_gamma   90.00
#
_symmetry.space_group_name_H-M   'P 1'
#
loop_
_entity.id
_entity.type
_entity.pdbx_description
1 polymer ?
#
loop_
_entity_poly.entity_id
_entity_poly.type
_entity_poly.pdbx_seq_one_letter_code
_entity_poly.pdbx_strand_id
1 'polypeptide(L)' 'MDVAIIGATGLVGQVIFEILDKSKIKVDNIYAVASERSIGQSIKFKGADIKIISIENV' A
#
# COMPACT_ATOMS: atom_id res chain seq x y z
N MET A 1 13.23 5.93 -1.74
CA MET A 1 12.05 6.35 -2.53
C MET A 1 10.80 6.10 -1.71
N ASP A 2 9.95 7.09 -1.62
CA ASP A 2 8.68 6.98 -0.93
C ASP A 2 7.57 6.73 -1.95
N VAL A 3 6.69 5.78 -1.67
CA VAL A 3 5.63 5.38 -2.59
C VAL A 3 4.29 5.42 -1.89
N ALA A 4 3.29 6.00 -2.55
CA ALA A 4 1.92 5.96 -2.09
C ALA A 4 1.07 5.28 -3.17
N ILE A 5 0.28 4.30 -2.77
CA ILE A 5 -0.57 3.56 -3.69
C ILE A 5 -2.03 3.89 -3.39
N ILE A 6 -2.64 4.63 -4.30
CA ILE A 6 -4.04 5.02 -4.18
C ILE A 6 -4.92 3.87 -4.67
N GLY A 7 -5.93 3.52 -3.91
CA GLY A 7 -6.78 2.38 -4.22
C GLY A 7 -6.11 1.06 -3.87
N ALA A 8 -5.37 1.02 -2.79
CA ALA A 8 -4.52 -0.10 -2.41
C ALA A 8 -5.28 -1.42 -2.22
N THR A 9 -6.56 -1.37 -1.88
CA THR A 9 -7.37 -2.59 -1.69
C THR A 9 -8.02 -3.08 -2.97
N GLY A 10 -7.95 -2.32 -4.07
CA GLY A 10 -8.45 -2.77 -5.36
C GLY A 10 -7.53 -3.78 -6.02
N LEU A 11 -8.01 -4.40 -7.10
CA LEU A 11 -7.22 -5.39 -7.82
C LEU A 11 -5.90 -4.81 -8.33
N VAL A 12 -5.96 -3.61 -8.89
CA VAL A 12 -4.77 -2.95 -9.43
C VAL A 12 -3.78 -2.64 -8.31
N GLY A 13 -4.27 -2.16 -7.17
CA GLY A 13 -3.42 -1.87 -6.02
C GLY A 13 -2.70 -3.11 -5.51
N GLN A 14 -3.39 -4.23 -5.44
CA GLN A 14 -2.79 -5.49 -5.00
C GLN A 14 -1.69 -5.95 -5.96
N VAL A 15 -1.91 -5.80 -7.26
CA VAL A 15 -0.92 -6.14 -8.26
C VAL A 15 0.32 -5.26 -8.13
N ILE A 16 0.12 -3.96 -7.90
CA ILE A 16 1.23 -3.04 -7.71
C ILE A 16 2.07 -3.42 -6.49
N PHE A 17 1.40 -3.73 -5.37
CA PHE A 17 2.11 -4.18 -4.17
C PHE A 17 2.92 -5.45 -4.44
N GLU A 18 2.33 -6.39 -5.16
CA GLU A 18 3.01 -7.64 -5.48
C GLU A 18 4.25 -7.38 -6.34
N ILE A 19 4.13 -6.53 -7.34
CA ILE A 19 5.25 -6.18 -8.21
C ILE A 19 6.36 -5.51 -7.40
N LEU A 20 6.01 -4.55 -6.55
CA LEU A 20 6.99 -3.86 -5.72
C LEU A 20 7.66 -4.80 -4.72
N ASP A 21 6.90 -5.73 -4.16
CA ASP A 21 7.41 -6.70 -3.20
C ASP A 21 8.49 -7.59 -3.82
N LYS A 22 8.33 -7.93 -5.08
CA LYS A 22 9.28 -8.76 -5.82
C LYS A 22 10.38 -7.96 -6.50
N SER A 23 10.26 -6.63 -6.54
CA SER A 23 11.25 -5.79 -7.22
C SER A 23 12.47 -5.57 -6.33
N LYS A 24 13.56 -5.17 -6.98
CA LYS A 24 14.80 -4.81 -6.28
C LYS A 24 14.84 -3.31 -5.94
N ILE A 25 13.75 -2.59 -6.23
CA ILE A 25 13.68 -1.17 -5.96
C ILE A 25 13.66 -0.95 -4.44
N LYS A 26 14.52 -0.08 -3.98
CA LYS A 26 14.55 0.26 -2.56
C LYS A 26 13.43 1.25 -2.25
N VAL A 27 12.50 0.83 -1.40
CA VAL A 27 11.39 1.67 -0.95
C VAL A 27 11.63 1.99 0.52
N ASP A 28 11.78 3.27 0.83
CA ASP A 28 12.02 3.72 2.20
C ASP A 28 10.72 3.78 2.99
N ASN A 29 9.69 4.36 2.39
CA ASN A 29 8.37 4.42 2.99
C ASN A 29 7.32 4.06 1.96
N ILE A 30 6.31 3.30 2.38
CA ILE A 30 5.20 2.94 1.52
C ILE A 30 3.89 3.25 2.24
N TYR A 31 2.95 3.83 1.50
CA TYR A 31 1.65 4.21 2.04
C TYR A 31 0.55 3.54 1.23
N ALA A 32 -0.33 2.85 1.92
CA ALA A 32 -1.49 2.24 1.30
C ALA A 32 -2.69 3.15 1.56
N VAL A 33 -3.23 3.74 0.51
CA VAL A 33 -4.33 4.71 0.61
C VAL A 33 -5.58 4.12 0.00
N ALA A 34 -6.68 4.15 0.74
CA ALA A 34 -7.95 3.64 0.26
C ALA A 34 -9.11 4.41 0.90
N SER A 35 -10.34 4.04 0.53
CA SER A 35 -11.51 4.67 1.09
C SER A 35 -11.69 4.29 2.57
N GLU A 36 -12.54 5.02 3.28
CA GLU A 36 -12.82 4.77 4.68
C GLU A 36 -13.26 3.33 4.97
N ARG A 37 -13.90 2.70 3.99
CA ARG A 37 -14.36 1.31 4.15
C ARG A 37 -13.22 0.33 4.36
N SER A 38 -12.03 0.69 3.93
CA SER A 38 -10.87 -0.17 4.02
C SER A 38 -9.98 0.14 5.21
N ILE A 39 -10.30 1.18 5.97
CA ILE A 39 -9.53 1.54 7.16
C ILE A 39 -9.65 0.42 8.19
N GLY A 40 -8.55 0.12 8.84
CA GLY A 40 -8.47 -1.00 9.77
C GLY A 40 -7.93 -2.27 9.17
N GLN A 41 -7.86 -2.33 7.83
CA GLN A 41 -7.19 -3.42 7.14
C GLN A 41 -5.69 -3.12 7.01
N SER A 42 -4.93 -4.13 6.69
CA SER A 42 -3.50 -3.98 6.44
C SER A 42 -3.11 -4.81 5.23
N ILE A 43 -2.00 -4.42 4.61
CA ILE A 43 -1.45 -5.14 3.46
C ILE A 43 -0.04 -5.55 3.80
N LYS A 44 0.30 -6.80 3.52
CA LYS A 44 1.64 -7.29 3.79
C LYS A 44 2.58 -6.88 2.65
N PHE A 45 3.68 -6.26 3.03
CA PHE A 45 4.68 -5.80 2.07
C PHE A 45 6.08 -6.06 2.62
N LYS A 46 6.84 -6.90 1.94
CA LYS A 46 8.22 -7.29 2.32
C LYS A 46 8.31 -7.73 3.78
N GLY A 47 7.32 -8.48 4.23
CA GLY A 47 7.28 -9.01 5.58
C GLY A 47 6.73 -8.06 6.63
N ALA A 48 6.38 -6.86 6.28
CA ALA A 48 5.82 -5.87 7.20
C ALA A 48 4.34 -5.63 6.91
N ASP A 49 3.58 -5.32 7.94
CA ASP A 49 2.17 -4.97 7.79
C ASP A 49 2.05 -3.47 7.56
N ILE A 50 1.47 -3.09 6.43
CA ILE A 50 1.26 -1.70 6.07
C ILE A 50 -0.20 -1.36 6.33
N LYS A 51 -0.46 -0.45 7.24
CA LYS A 51 -1.82 -0.04 7.56
C LYS A 51 -2.39 0.83 6.45
N ILE A 52 -3.66 0.62 6.16
CA ILE A 52 -4.37 1.41 5.16
C ILE A 52 -4.81 2.73 5.79
N ILE A 53 -4.52 3.82 5.13
CA ILE A 53 -4.92 5.16 5.56
C ILE A 53 -5.99 5.69 4.62
N SER A 54 -6.80 6.61 5.14
CA SER A 54 -7.83 7.26 4.36
C SER A 54 -7.21 8.27 3.39
N ILE A 55 -7.80 8.39 2.21
CA ILE A 55 -7.38 9.39 1.24
C ILE A 55 -7.50 10.81 1.83
N GLU A 56 -8.37 11.01 2.79
CA GLU A 56 -8.53 12.31 3.45
C GLU A 56 -7.36 12.65 4.37
N ASN A 57 -6.58 11.67 4.77
CA ASN A 57 -5.45 11.84 5.67
C ASN A 57 -4.11 11.86 4.95
N VAL A 58 -4.14 11.95 3.65
CA VAL A 58 -2.92 11.98 2.85
C VAL A 58 -2.30 13.37 2.80
#